data_bb23eed87340c0d0a8b1b9646dff3664
#
_entry.id   bb23eed87340c0d0a8b1b9646dff3664
#
_cell.length_a   1.000
_cell.length_b   1.000
_cell.length_c   1.000
_cell.angle_alpha   90.00
_cell.angle_beta   90.00
_cell.angle_gamma   90.00
#
_symmetry.space_group_name_H-M   'P 1'
#
loop_
_entity.id
_entity.type
_entity.pdbx_description
1 polymer ?
#
loop_
_entity_poly.entity_id
_entity_poly.type
_entity_poly.pdbx_seq_one_letter_code
_entity_poly.pdbx_strand_id
1 'polypeptide(L)'
;VTRKILIACGVLAMLWYVFINVFVPLQDSGYNIASQTVSELSAIDAPTRSVWSLLCIFYSLLFLGFGAGIWLTARENKKLKVVAAVIIFDSLLGFFWPPMHLRHIIAAGGGTLTDTLHLVWAFVHLVLMLLMIGFGAAVFEKPFRVFSVIVVSIFFVFGTLTSIESRGIEAGLPTPNLGIWERINIAAYMLWVLVFAQLLLKREQQEQHKLKGLS
;
A
#
# COMPACT_ATOMS: atom_id res chain seq x y z
N VAL A 1 -13.35 10.67 20.52
CA VAL A 1 -12.95 9.25 20.59
C VAL A 1 -12.98 8.63 19.20
N THR A 2 -14.08 8.68 18.46
CA THR A 2 -14.27 8.02 17.16
C THR A 2 -13.17 8.36 16.13
N ARG A 3 -12.80 9.65 15.98
CA ARG A 3 -11.76 10.07 15.02
C ARG A 3 -10.40 9.41 15.29
N LYS A 4 -9.98 9.33 16.56
CA LYS A 4 -8.71 8.72 16.94
C LYS A 4 -8.69 7.22 16.63
N ILE A 5 -9.80 6.52 16.90
CA ILE A 5 -9.95 5.10 16.57
C ILE A 5 -9.80 4.91 15.05
N LEU A 6 -10.49 5.72 14.26
CA LEU A 6 -10.43 5.64 12.81
C LEU A 6 -9.02 5.98 12.26
N ILE A 7 -8.34 6.99 12.82
CA ILE A 7 -6.94 7.28 12.43
C ILE A 7 -6.01 6.12 12.83
N ALA A 8 -6.24 5.48 13.99
CA ALA A 8 -5.46 4.33 14.41
C ALA A 8 -5.63 3.11 13.48
N CYS A 9 -6.74 3.04 12.73
CA CYS A 9 -6.89 2.03 11.68
C CYS A 9 -5.77 2.09 10.64
N GLY A 10 -5.18 3.27 10.38
CA GLY A 10 -4.02 3.39 9.50
C GLY A 10 -2.77 2.67 10.04
N VAL A 11 -2.51 2.77 11.35
CA VAL A 11 -1.44 2.02 12.01
C VAL A 11 -1.72 0.53 11.95
N LEU A 12 -2.96 0.13 12.31
CA LEU A 12 -3.37 -1.27 12.30
C LEU A 12 -3.33 -1.88 10.90
N ALA A 13 -3.72 -1.14 9.86
CA ALA A 13 -3.64 -1.58 8.47
C ALA A 13 -2.19 -1.92 8.08
N MET A 14 -1.22 -1.07 8.43
CA MET A 14 0.18 -1.33 8.12
C MET A 14 0.73 -2.53 8.88
N LEU A 15 0.45 -2.66 10.18
CA LEU A 15 0.85 -3.82 10.97
C LEU A 15 0.20 -5.11 10.44
N TRP A 16 -1.06 -5.05 10.04
CA TRP A 16 -1.78 -6.14 9.40
C TRP A 16 -1.15 -6.55 8.07
N TYR A 17 -0.73 -5.58 7.26
CA TYR A 17 -0.07 -5.87 5.99
C TYR A 17 1.32 -6.48 6.17
N VAL A 18 2.09 -6.06 7.21
CA VAL A 18 3.32 -6.75 7.60
C VAL A 18 3.03 -8.21 7.94
N PHE A 19 2.00 -8.45 8.76
CA PHE A 19 1.59 -9.82 9.11
C PHE A 19 1.28 -10.65 7.86
N ILE A 20 0.49 -10.10 6.91
CA ILE A 20 0.17 -10.79 5.65
C ILE A 20 1.45 -11.16 4.89
N ASN A 21 2.39 -10.22 4.74
CA ASN A 21 3.63 -10.43 3.99
C ASN A 21 4.61 -11.41 4.65
N VAL A 22 4.45 -11.70 5.95
CA VAL A 22 5.21 -12.73 6.66
C VAL A 22 4.46 -14.05 6.65
N PHE A 23 3.18 -14.03 6.97
CA PHE A 23 2.37 -15.23 7.19
C PHE A 23 2.04 -15.98 5.90
N VAL A 24 1.61 -15.25 4.84
CA VAL A 24 1.11 -15.91 3.62
C VAL A 24 2.22 -16.62 2.84
N PRO A 25 3.43 -16.06 2.66
CA PRO A 25 4.54 -16.79 2.03
C PRO A 25 4.89 -18.13 2.67
N LEU A 26 4.69 -18.25 4.00
CA LEU A 26 4.95 -19.51 4.73
C LEU A 26 3.99 -20.64 4.38
N GLN A 27 2.87 -20.34 3.69
CA GLN A 27 1.87 -21.32 3.27
C GLN A 27 2.21 -21.99 1.93
N ASP A 28 3.24 -21.51 1.22
CA ASP A 28 3.70 -22.05 -0.04
C ASP A 28 5.22 -22.28 -0.02
N SER A 29 5.63 -23.53 0.10
CA SER A 29 7.05 -23.91 0.12
C SER A 29 7.77 -23.65 -1.21
N GLY A 30 7.03 -23.47 -2.31
CA GLY A 30 7.57 -23.14 -3.63
C GLY A 30 7.78 -21.63 -3.84
N TYR A 31 7.23 -20.80 -2.95
CA TYR A 31 7.33 -19.35 -3.07
C TYR A 31 8.68 -18.83 -2.55
N ASN A 32 9.36 -18.05 -3.38
CA ASN A 32 10.64 -17.41 -3.03
C ASN A 32 10.47 -15.90 -2.88
N ILE A 33 10.61 -15.41 -1.64
CA ILE A 33 10.43 -14.01 -1.28
C ILE A 33 11.37 -13.07 -2.05
N ALA A 34 12.58 -13.49 -2.40
CA ALA A 34 13.53 -12.65 -3.09
C ALA A 34 13.20 -12.49 -4.57
N SER A 35 12.81 -13.57 -5.24
CA SER A 35 12.63 -13.62 -6.69
C SER A 35 11.18 -13.45 -7.15
N GLN A 36 10.19 -13.59 -6.24
CA GLN A 36 8.78 -13.52 -6.58
C GLN A 36 8.09 -12.30 -5.96
N THR A 37 7.20 -11.70 -6.75
CA THR A 37 6.42 -10.55 -6.33
C THR A 37 5.38 -10.90 -5.27
N VAL A 38 4.98 -9.91 -4.49
CA VAL A 38 3.86 -10.04 -3.56
C VAL A 38 2.57 -10.38 -4.30
N SER A 39 2.41 -9.87 -5.51
CA SER A 39 1.26 -10.13 -6.39
C SER A 39 1.12 -11.61 -6.75
N GLU A 40 2.21 -12.36 -6.85
CA GLU A 40 2.18 -13.80 -7.15
C GLU A 40 1.51 -14.62 -6.04
N LEU A 41 1.46 -14.12 -4.80
CA LEU A 41 0.72 -14.76 -3.71
C LEU A 41 -0.81 -14.77 -3.94
N SER A 42 -1.32 -13.88 -4.80
CA SER A 42 -2.73 -13.81 -5.19
C SER A 42 -2.99 -14.27 -6.63
N ALA A 43 -1.98 -14.83 -7.30
CA ALA A 43 -2.10 -15.27 -8.69
C ALA A 43 -3.21 -16.33 -8.86
N ILE A 44 -3.73 -16.44 -10.08
CA ILE A 44 -4.67 -17.52 -10.46
C ILE A 44 -3.96 -18.85 -10.24
N ASP A 45 -4.63 -19.75 -9.52
CA ASP A 45 -4.14 -21.08 -9.12
C ASP A 45 -2.97 -21.09 -8.11
N ALA A 46 -2.59 -19.93 -7.54
CA ALA A 46 -1.66 -19.91 -6.42
C ALA A 46 -2.29 -20.56 -5.16
N PRO A 47 -1.55 -21.45 -4.44
CA PRO A 47 -2.06 -22.08 -3.22
C PRO A 47 -2.49 -21.08 -2.15
N THR A 48 -1.85 -19.92 -2.14
CA THR A 48 -2.04 -18.82 -1.16
C THR A 48 -3.17 -17.86 -1.52
N ARG A 49 -3.72 -17.93 -2.73
CA ARG A 49 -4.67 -16.93 -3.26
C ARG A 49 -5.86 -16.66 -2.34
N SER A 50 -6.52 -17.70 -1.86
CA SER A 50 -7.72 -17.56 -1.03
C SER A 50 -7.41 -16.89 0.31
N VAL A 51 -6.31 -17.30 0.94
CA VAL A 51 -5.85 -16.73 2.22
C VAL A 51 -5.42 -15.28 2.02
N TRP A 52 -4.61 -15.01 0.99
CA TRP A 52 -4.18 -13.65 0.64
C TRP A 52 -5.39 -12.72 0.43
N SER A 53 -6.34 -13.12 -0.41
CA SER A 53 -7.50 -12.31 -0.75
C SER A 53 -8.38 -12.01 0.47
N LEU A 54 -8.61 -13.00 1.33
CA LEU A 54 -9.37 -12.81 2.58
C LEU A 54 -8.68 -11.81 3.51
N LEU A 55 -7.37 -11.95 3.72
CA LEU A 55 -6.62 -11.06 4.61
C LEU A 55 -6.51 -9.63 4.05
N CYS A 56 -6.43 -9.48 2.73
CA CYS A 56 -6.44 -8.17 2.06
C CYS A 56 -7.79 -7.45 2.16
N ILE A 57 -8.93 -8.16 2.28
CA ILE A 57 -10.22 -7.54 2.58
C ILE A 57 -10.14 -6.80 3.92
N PHE A 58 -9.59 -7.42 4.96
CA PHE A 58 -9.40 -6.77 6.27
C PHE A 58 -8.46 -5.57 6.19
N TYR A 59 -7.38 -5.68 5.43
CA TYR A 59 -6.49 -4.55 5.15
C TYR A 59 -7.27 -3.38 4.53
N SER A 60 -8.05 -3.63 3.48
CA SER A 60 -8.83 -2.61 2.77
C SER A 60 -9.88 -1.96 3.68
N LEU A 61 -10.54 -2.74 4.56
CA LEU A 61 -11.49 -2.20 5.55
C LEU A 61 -10.82 -1.28 6.58
N LEU A 62 -9.66 -1.69 7.10
CA LEU A 62 -8.87 -0.86 8.03
C LEU A 62 -8.40 0.43 7.34
N PHE A 63 -7.93 0.33 6.11
CA PHE A 63 -7.43 1.47 5.35
C PHE A 63 -8.57 2.42 4.96
N LEU A 64 -9.76 1.90 4.65
CA LEU A 64 -10.99 2.68 4.46
C LEU A 64 -11.37 3.44 5.74
N GLY A 65 -11.31 2.77 6.89
CA GLY A 65 -11.51 3.40 8.20
C GLY A 65 -10.53 4.54 8.46
N PHE A 66 -9.26 4.36 8.08
CA PHE A 66 -8.24 5.41 8.16
C PHE A 66 -8.60 6.61 7.29
N GLY A 67 -8.99 6.40 6.03
CA GLY A 67 -9.46 7.46 5.14
C GLY A 67 -10.65 8.23 5.71
N ALA A 68 -11.64 7.53 6.27
CA ALA A 68 -12.78 8.14 6.96
C ALA A 68 -12.34 8.96 8.19
N GLY A 69 -11.37 8.46 8.97
CA GLY A 69 -10.79 9.18 10.09
C GLY A 69 -10.12 10.49 9.68
N ILE A 70 -9.33 10.47 8.61
CA ILE A 70 -8.72 11.68 8.05
C ILE A 70 -9.79 12.65 7.54
N TRP A 71 -10.83 12.17 6.85
CA TRP A 71 -11.91 13.00 6.36
C TRP A 71 -12.60 13.78 7.49
N LEU A 72 -12.94 13.08 8.58
CA LEU A 72 -13.55 13.68 9.77
C LEU A 72 -12.62 14.67 10.49
N THR A 73 -11.31 14.49 10.37
CA THR A 73 -10.30 15.37 10.98
C THR A 73 -9.96 16.55 10.09
N ALA A 74 -10.16 16.43 8.78
CA ALA A 74 -9.73 17.41 7.79
C ALA A 74 -10.40 18.78 7.98
N ARG A 75 -11.65 18.84 8.48
CA ARG A 75 -12.43 20.10 8.62
C ARG A 75 -12.32 20.93 7.33
N GLU A 76 -11.70 22.13 7.39
CA GLU A 76 -11.48 23.03 6.25
C GLU A 76 -10.14 22.80 5.51
N ASN A 77 -9.33 21.86 5.97
CA ASN A 77 -8.04 21.57 5.33
C ASN A 77 -8.24 20.77 4.03
N LYS A 78 -8.24 21.49 2.90
CA LYS A 78 -8.44 20.90 1.57
C LYS A 78 -7.43 19.80 1.23
N LYS A 79 -6.16 19.94 1.67
CA LYS A 79 -5.11 18.94 1.42
C LYS A 79 -5.42 17.61 2.12
N LEU A 80 -5.85 17.67 3.40
CA LEU A 80 -6.30 16.48 4.13
C LEU A 80 -7.57 15.88 3.51
N LYS A 81 -8.50 16.67 3.00
CA LYS A 81 -9.67 16.16 2.28
C LYS A 81 -9.26 15.37 1.02
N VAL A 82 -8.27 15.88 0.27
CA VAL A 82 -7.73 15.15 -0.89
C VAL A 82 -7.08 13.83 -0.46
N VAL A 83 -6.22 13.85 0.57
CA VAL A 83 -5.58 12.62 1.10
C VAL A 83 -6.65 11.62 1.52
N ALA A 84 -7.67 12.05 2.26
CA ALA A 84 -8.76 11.18 2.69
C ALA A 84 -9.52 10.57 1.50
N ALA A 85 -9.87 11.39 0.50
CA ALA A 85 -10.56 10.92 -0.70
C ALA A 85 -9.72 9.91 -1.49
N VAL A 86 -8.42 10.16 -1.63
CA VAL A 86 -7.48 9.24 -2.30
C VAL A 86 -7.41 7.92 -1.56
N ILE A 87 -7.26 7.92 -0.22
CA ILE A 87 -7.22 6.69 0.59
C ILE A 87 -8.53 5.92 0.49
N ILE A 88 -9.68 6.60 0.58
CA ILE A 88 -11.00 5.96 0.45
C ILE A 88 -11.12 5.31 -0.92
N PHE A 89 -10.77 6.01 -1.98
CA PHE A 89 -10.83 5.50 -3.34
C PHE A 89 -9.89 4.30 -3.54
N ASP A 90 -8.62 4.41 -3.09
CA ASP A 90 -7.62 3.35 -3.13
C ASP A 90 -8.09 2.08 -2.38
N SER A 91 -8.68 2.27 -1.18
CA SER A 91 -9.25 1.17 -0.40
C SER A 91 -10.41 0.47 -1.11
N LEU A 92 -11.30 1.23 -1.77
CA LEU A 92 -12.40 0.68 -2.54
C LEU A 92 -11.90 -0.08 -3.76
N LEU A 93 -10.90 0.44 -4.45
CA LEU A 93 -10.24 -0.25 -5.54
C LEU A 93 -9.65 -1.59 -5.08
N GLY A 94 -9.06 -1.67 -3.90
CA GLY A 94 -8.47 -2.88 -3.36
C GLY A 94 -9.42 -4.09 -3.29
N PHE A 95 -10.75 -3.89 -3.26
CA PHE A 95 -11.73 -4.98 -3.32
C PHE A 95 -11.88 -5.60 -4.72
N PHE A 96 -11.42 -4.91 -5.77
CA PHE A 96 -11.57 -5.31 -7.17
C PHE A 96 -10.22 -5.67 -7.81
N TRP A 97 -9.28 -6.18 -7.05
CA TRP A 97 -7.94 -6.53 -7.49
C TRP A 97 -7.96 -7.56 -8.61
N PRO A 98 -7.52 -7.25 -9.85
CA PRO A 98 -7.44 -8.22 -10.93
C PRO A 98 -6.27 -9.18 -10.65
N PRO A 99 -6.50 -10.50 -10.59
CA PRO A 99 -5.41 -11.43 -10.37
C PRO A 99 -4.54 -11.58 -11.63
N MET A 100 -3.23 -11.77 -11.44
CA MET A 100 -2.33 -12.23 -12.51
C MET A 100 -2.30 -13.76 -12.56
N HIS A 101 -1.80 -14.33 -13.64
CA HIS A 101 -1.46 -15.76 -13.68
C HIS A 101 -0.10 -16.04 -13.03
N LEU A 102 0.14 -17.30 -12.70
CA LEU A 102 1.45 -17.75 -12.24
C LEU A 102 2.52 -17.50 -13.33
N ARG A 103 3.73 -17.13 -12.92
CA ARG A 103 4.82 -16.73 -13.83
C ARG A 103 5.12 -17.74 -14.95
N HIS A 104 5.03 -19.04 -14.68
CA HIS A 104 5.28 -20.07 -15.68
C HIS A 104 4.19 -20.12 -16.77
N ILE A 105 2.95 -19.75 -16.43
CA ILE A 105 1.84 -19.61 -17.41
C ILE A 105 2.08 -18.39 -18.30
N ILE A 106 2.48 -17.25 -17.70
CA ILE A 106 2.80 -16.02 -18.44
C ILE A 106 3.99 -16.27 -19.39
N ALA A 107 5.06 -16.89 -18.90
CA ALA A 107 6.24 -17.26 -19.70
C ALA A 107 5.92 -18.19 -20.87
N ALA A 108 4.91 -19.06 -20.74
CA ALA A 108 4.43 -19.93 -21.81
C ALA A 108 3.47 -19.23 -22.80
N GLY A 109 3.25 -17.93 -22.68
CA GLY A 109 2.30 -17.17 -23.51
C GLY A 109 0.84 -17.34 -23.11
N GLY A 110 0.54 -17.92 -21.93
CA GLY A 110 -0.80 -18.13 -21.40
C GLY A 110 -1.41 -16.93 -20.69
N GLY A 111 -0.79 -15.75 -20.79
CA GLY A 111 -1.31 -14.51 -20.22
C GLY A 111 -2.63 -14.06 -20.88
N THR A 112 -3.51 -13.44 -20.10
CA THR A 112 -4.83 -12.98 -20.51
C THR A 112 -5.03 -11.51 -20.21
N LEU A 113 -6.21 -10.97 -20.54
CA LEU A 113 -6.59 -9.59 -20.21
C LEU A 113 -6.45 -9.27 -18.71
N THR A 114 -6.62 -10.25 -17.81
CA THR A 114 -6.50 -10.03 -16.37
C THR A 114 -5.08 -9.62 -15.98
N ASP A 115 -4.04 -10.15 -16.64
CA ASP A 115 -2.65 -9.79 -16.38
C ASP A 115 -2.38 -8.34 -16.80
N THR A 116 -2.89 -7.92 -17.95
CA THR A 116 -2.82 -6.51 -18.39
C THR A 116 -3.56 -5.59 -17.41
N LEU A 117 -4.77 -5.97 -16.98
CA LEU A 117 -5.53 -5.21 -16.00
C LEU A 117 -4.80 -5.15 -14.66
N HIS A 118 -4.11 -6.21 -14.24
CA HIS A 118 -3.27 -6.21 -13.03
C HIS A 118 -2.18 -5.14 -13.10
N LEU A 119 -1.46 -5.05 -14.21
CA LEU A 119 -0.42 -4.02 -14.40
C LEU A 119 -1.01 -2.60 -14.42
N VAL A 120 -2.14 -2.40 -15.10
CA VAL A 120 -2.86 -1.11 -15.08
C VAL A 120 -3.27 -0.74 -13.67
N TRP A 121 -3.78 -1.71 -12.90
CA TRP A 121 -4.19 -1.54 -11.52
C TRP A 121 -3.02 -1.16 -10.61
N ALA A 122 -1.89 -1.86 -10.74
CA ALA A 122 -0.66 -1.55 -10.01
C ALA A 122 -0.17 -0.13 -10.31
N PHE A 123 -0.25 0.30 -11.58
CA PHE A 123 0.09 1.68 -11.97
C PHE A 123 -0.87 2.71 -11.36
N VAL A 124 -2.18 2.44 -11.36
CA VAL A 124 -3.18 3.32 -10.74
C VAL A 124 -2.90 3.46 -9.24
N HIS A 125 -2.64 2.34 -8.52
CA HIS A 125 -2.25 2.39 -7.12
C HIS A 125 -0.98 3.22 -6.88
N LEU A 126 0.04 3.07 -7.71
CA LEU A 126 1.25 3.90 -7.63
C LEU A 126 0.92 5.40 -7.73
N VAL A 127 0.08 5.79 -8.69
CA VAL A 127 -0.35 7.19 -8.84
C VAL A 127 -1.10 7.67 -7.59
N LEU A 128 -2.01 6.86 -7.05
CA LEU A 128 -2.75 7.20 -5.83
C LEU A 128 -1.80 7.34 -4.62
N MET A 129 -0.82 6.46 -4.47
CA MET A 129 0.22 6.57 -3.43
C MET A 129 1.02 7.87 -3.56
N LEU A 130 1.44 8.24 -4.76
CA LEU A 130 2.17 9.50 -5.02
C LEU A 130 1.32 10.73 -4.70
N LEU A 131 0.03 10.72 -5.05
CA LEU A 131 -0.90 11.80 -4.70
C LEU A 131 -1.07 11.90 -3.18
N MET A 132 -1.26 10.78 -2.50
CA MET A 132 -1.38 10.73 -1.05
C MET A 132 -0.13 11.28 -0.37
N ILE A 133 1.06 10.85 -0.79
CA ILE A 133 2.35 11.31 -0.24
C ILE A 133 2.51 12.82 -0.51
N GLY A 134 2.26 13.29 -1.73
CA GLY A 134 2.41 14.69 -2.10
C GLY A 134 1.50 15.64 -1.32
N PHE A 135 0.20 15.35 -1.28
CA PHE A 135 -0.75 16.14 -0.52
C PHE A 135 -0.55 16.01 1.00
N GLY A 136 -0.24 14.80 1.49
CA GLY A 136 0.03 14.55 2.90
C GLY A 136 1.30 15.26 3.40
N ALA A 137 2.37 15.25 2.61
CA ALA A 137 3.60 16.00 2.91
C ALA A 137 3.34 17.49 3.07
N ALA A 138 2.45 18.04 2.26
CA ALA A 138 2.10 19.46 2.28
C ALA A 138 1.26 19.90 3.50
N VAL A 139 0.80 18.95 4.33
CA VAL A 139 0.05 19.22 5.58
C VAL A 139 0.96 19.51 6.75
N PHE A 140 2.16 18.93 6.75
CA PHE A 140 3.09 18.98 7.87
C PHE A 140 4.34 19.83 7.56
N GLU A 141 5.20 19.98 8.57
CA GLU A 141 6.41 20.79 8.53
C GLU A 141 7.54 20.17 7.70
N LYS A 142 8.61 20.92 7.51
CA LYS A 142 9.77 20.58 6.66
C LYS A 142 10.35 19.16 6.91
N PRO A 143 10.52 18.66 8.16
CA PRO A 143 11.07 17.33 8.36
C PRO A 143 10.24 16.22 7.70
N PHE A 144 8.92 16.29 7.81
CA PHE A 144 8.04 15.30 7.18
C PHE A 144 8.02 15.43 5.65
N ARG A 145 8.16 16.64 5.11
CA ARG A 145 8.30 16.85 3.65
C ARG A 145 9.58 16.22 3.12
N VAL A 146 10.72 16.41 3.83
CA VAL A 146 11.99 15.79 3.45
C VAL A 146 11.88 14.26 3.48
N PHE A 147 11.29 13.70 4.54
CA PHE A 147 11.01 12.28 4.63
C PHE A 147 10.14 11.77 3.46
N SER A 148 9.10 12.51 3.10
CA SER A 148 8.24 12.18 1.96
C SER A 148 8.98 12.20 0.63
N VAL A 149 9.89 13.15 0.41
CA VAL A 149 10.75 13.18 -0.79
C VAL A 149 11.65 11.95 -0.85
N ILE A 150 12.24 11.53 0.29
CA ILE A 150 13.06 10.31 0.35
C ILE A 150 12.22 9.09 -0.05
N VAL A 151 10.99 8.95 0.48
CA VAL A 151 10.10 7.84 0.13
C VAL A 151 9.76 7.83 -1.36
N VAL A 152 9.45 8.98 -1.94
CA VAL A 152 9.20 9.11 -3.39
C VAL A 152 10.45 8.75 -4.20
N SER A 153 11.64 9.13 -3.75
CA SER A 153 12.90 8.74 -4.41
C SER A 153 13.11 7.23 -4.39
N ILE A 154 12.78 6.56 -3.26
CA ILE A 154 12.79 5.09 -3.16
C ILE A 154 11.84 4.48 -4.20
N PHE A 155 10.63 5.02 -4.35
CA PHE A 155 9.66 4.53 -5.35
C PHE A 155 10.21 4.61 -6.77
N PHE A 156 10.86 5.70 -7.14
CA PHE A 156 11.44 5.84 -8.48
C PHE A 156 12.60 4.85 -8.70
N VAL A 157 13.51 4.72 -7.74
CA VAL A 157 14.65 3.81 -7.86
C VAL A 157 14.19 2.35 -7.91
N PHE A 158 13.51 1.89 -6.88
CA PHE A 158 13.14 0.48 -6.76
C PHE A 158 11.95 0.10 -7.63
N GLY A 159 11.05 1.03 -7.94
CA GLY A 159 10.00 0.84 -8.93
C GLY A 159 10.56 0.65 -10.35
N THR A 160 11.61 1.40 -10.71
CA THR A 160 12.30 1.21 -11.98
C THR A 160 13.00 -0.18 -12.02
N LEU A 161 13.70 -0.56 -10.96
CA LEU A 161 14.34 -1.88 -10.86
C LEU A 161 13.31 -3.02 -10.97
N THR A 162 12.18 -2.89 -10.25
CA THR A 162 11.04 -3.82 -10.34
C THR A 162 10.51 -3.90 -11.78
N SER A 163 10.29 -2.76 -12.44
CA SER A 163 9.77 -2.71 -13.81
C SER A 163 10.74 -3.32 -14.84
N ILE A 164 12.05 -3.12 -14.67
CA ILE A 164 13.05 -3.72 -15.55
C ILE A 164 13.08 -5.24 -15.38
N GLU A 165 13.15 -5.72 -14.14
CA GLU A 165 13.33 -7.14 -13.84
C GLU A 165 12.03 -7.94 -14.10
N SER A 166 10.84 -7.32 -13.93
CA SER A 166 9.55 -7.98 -14.20
C SER A 166 9.36 -8.42 -15.66
N ARG A 167 10.02 -7.77 -16.62
CA ARG A 167 10.03 -8.21 -18.02
C ARG A 167 10.64 -9.59 -18.20
N GLY A 168 11.48 -10.02 -17.27
CA GLY A 168 12.04 -11.38 -17.24
C GLY A 168 10.95 -12.45 -17.07
N ILE A 169 9.81 -12.14 -16.44
CA ILE A 169 8.71 -13.10 -16.26
C ILE A 169 8.16 -13.53 -17.62
N GLU A 170 7.82 -12.58 -18.51
CA GLU A 170 7.30 -12.87 -19.85
C GLU A 170 8.34 -13.59 -20.72
N ALA A 171 9.61 -13.23 -20.54
CA ALA A 171 10.73 -13.86 -21.28
C ALA A 171 11.16 -15.23 -20.71
N GLY A 172 10.57 -15.71 -19.63
CA GLY A 172 10.98 -16.94 -18.94
C GLY A 172 12.39 -16.88 -18.32
N LEU A 173 12.89 -15.66 -18.05
CA LEU A 173 14.21 -15.42 -17.50
C LEU A 173 14.19 -15.36 -15.97
N PRO A 174 15.33 -15.66 -15.29
CA PRO A 174 15.43 -15.48 -13.84
C PRO A 174 15.20 -14.04 -13.41
N THR A 175 14.48 -13.85 -12.30
CA THR A 175 14.21 -12.55 -11.67
C THR A 175 14.68 -12.58 -10.21
N PRO A 176 16.00 -12.64 -9.92
CA PRO A 176 16.53 -13.01 -8.61
C PRO A 176 16.19 -12.03 -7.48
N ASN A 177 15.93 -10.76 -7.80
CA ASN A 177 15.71 -9.70 -6.81
C ASN A 177 14.34 -9.03 -6.94
N LEU A 178 13.50 -9.45 -7.87
CA LEU A 178 12.23 -8.79 -8.18
C LEU A 178 11.34 -8.60 -6.95
N GLY A 179 11.23 -9.65 -6.13
CA GLY A 179 10.45 -9.60 -4.89
C GLY A 179 11.08 -8.70 -3.82
N ILE A 180 12.40 -8.55 -3.80
CA ILE A 180 13.10 -7.63 -2.89
C ILE A 180 12.79 -6.18 -3.27
N TRP A 181 12.92 -5.84 -4.57
CA TRP A 181 12.67 -4.48 -5.05
C TRP A 181 11.24 -4.03 -4.78
N GLU A 182 10.27 -4.89 -5.05
CA GLU A 182 8.86 -4.61 -4.76
C GLU A 182 8.62 -4.39 -3.26
N ARG A 183 9.19 -5.25 -2.40
CA ARG A 183 9.03 -5.13 -0.94
C ARG A 183 9.69 -3.90 -0.34
N ILE A 184 10.78 -3.40 -0.92
CA ILE A 184 11.39 -2.13 -0.51
C ILE A 184 10.41 -0.98 -0.77
N ASN A 185 9.74 -0.96 -1.94
CA ASN A 185 8.71 0.03 -2.24
C ASN A 185 7.54 -0.06 -1.27
N ILE A 186 7.03 -1.26 -1.03
CA ILE A 186 5.95 -1.52 -0.08
C ILE A 186 6.34 -1.05 1.32
N ALA A 187 7.52 -1.40 1.81
CA ALA A 187 8.00 -1.02 3.14
C ALA A 187 8.15 0.50 3.29
N ALA A 188 8.65 1.19 2.26
CA ALA A 188 8.77 2.64 2.25
C ALA A 188 7.39 3.33 2.34
N TYR A 189 6.41 2.82 1.59
CA TYR A 189 5.02 3.29 1.67
C TYR A 189 4.41 3.06 3.05
N MET A 190 4.53 1.86 3.57
CA MET A 190 4.01 1.50 4.89
C MET A 190 4.59 2.38 5.99
N LEU A 191 5.90 2.61 5.95
CA LEU A 191 6.57 3.50 6.90
C LEU A 191 6.04 4.93 6.79
N TRP A 192 5.81 5.41 5.56
CA TRP A 192 5.21 6.73 5.35
C TRP A 192 3.81 6.83 5.96
N VAL A 193 2.95 5.85 5.72
CA VAL A 193 1.58 5.83 6.30
C VAL A 193 1.62 5.77 7.82
N LEU A 194 2.51 4.96 8.41
CA LEU A 194 2.70 4.87 9.87
C LEU A 194 3.07 6.22 10.48
N VAL A 195 4.07 6.90 9.91
CA VAL A 195 4.50 8.22 10.40
C VAL A 195 3.39 9.25 10.23
N PHE A 196 2.73 9.26 9.07
CA PHE A 196 1.61 10.17 8.79
C PHE A 196 0.44 9.97 9.78
N ALA A 197 0.04 8.72 10.04
CA ALA A 197 -1.01 8.40 11.00
C ALA A 197 -0.64 8.82 12.43
N GLN A 198 0.62 8.61 12.85
CA GLN A 198 1.10 9.04 14.17
C GLN A 198 1.09 10.56 14.32
N LEU A 199 1.50 11.31 13.29
CA LEU A 199 1.46 12.77 13.31
C LEU A 199 0.02 13.29 13.42
N LEU A 200 -0.92 12.67 12.72
CA LEU A 200 -2.35 13.00 12.84
C LEU A 200 -2.90 12.70 14.23
N LEU A 201 -2.55 11.55 14.83
CA LEU A 201 -2.97 11.20 16.19
C LEU A 201 -2.44 12.20 17.23
N LYS A 202 -1.17 12.59 17.12
CA LYS A 202 -0.57 13.61 18.00
C LYS A 202 -1.31 14.97 17.87
N ARG A 203 -1.61 15.38 16.65
CA ARG A 203 -2.37 16.63 16.40
C ARG A 203 -3.76 16.59 17.03
N GLU A 204 -4.51 15.51 16.85
CA GLU A 204 -5.83 15.33 17.48
C GLU A 204 -5.77 15.29 19.02
N GLN A 205 -4.67 14.78 19.61
CA GLN A 205 -4.46 14.81 21.05
C GLN A 205 -4.24 16.23 21.55
N GLN A 206 -3.39 17.00 20.89
CA GLN A 206 -3.11 18.40 21.25
C GLN A 206 -4.35 19.30 21.14
N GLU A 207 -5.16 19.12 20.10
CA GLU A 207 -6.43 19.87 19.95
C GLU A 207 -7.40 19.56 21.09
N GLN A 208 -7.51 18.30 21.51
CA GLN A 208 -8.37 17.92 22.63
C GLN A 208 -7.90 18.48 23.98
N HIS A 209 -6.58 18.50 24.22
CA HIS A 209 -6.02 19.11 25.44
C HIS A 209 -6.29 20.62 25.50
N LYS A 210 -6.14 21.32 24.38
CA LYS A 210 -6.45 22.75 24.31
C LYS A 210 -7.93 23.05 24.63
N LEU A 211 -8.84 22.23 24.11
CA LEU A 211 -10.27 22.39 24.36
C LEU A 211 -10.67 22.13 25.83
N LYS A 212 -10.02 21.15 26.48
CA LYS A 212 -10.25 20.84 27.91
C LYS A 212 -9.65 21.87 28.86
N GLY A 213 -8.59 22.57 28.45
CA GLY A 213 -7.97 23.62 29.26
C GLY A 213 -8.69 24.97 29.15
N LEU A 214 -9.71 25.09 28.27
CA LEU A 214 -10.55 26.28 28.07
C LEU A 214 -11.95 26.13 28.71
N SER A 215 -12.27 24.96 29.25
CA SER A 215 -13.51 24.63 29.99
C SER A 215 -13.27 24.65 31.50
#